data_f01c994b3079e1fa39c72e74610c44c4
#
_entry.id   f01c994b3079e1fa39c72e74610c44c4
#
_cell.length_a   1.000
_cell.length_b   1.000
_cell.length_c   1.000
_cell.angle_alpha   90.00
_cell.angle_beta   90.00
_cell.angle_gamma   90.00
#
_symmetry.space_group_name_H-M   'P 1'
#
loop_
_entity.id
_entity.type
_entity.pdbx_description
1 polymer ?
#
loop_
_entity_poly.entity_id
_entity_poly.type
_entity_poly.pdbx_seq_one_letter_code
_entity_poly.pdbx_strand_id
1 'polypeptide(L)'
;MIRQFFSVLIGSFVVTASMMHALTPAEKKIADEARSRYYNLQASGFESLTCDVSYDLNSAPFSGLPSSLKESLSLARVTLKINDRGIPTVNKQLPTSIQKDTFDQATQMLNVMSSLVEGVFQTWPTKGFFGPIPPFDNQINAIKTTPEGYVFDLNVPGAPVLIRTDKNFVTTQITSVGGRVLEKTIYSPSDKGLVFTGNGALSKRDAEAPIEVDYHLDTQVLDGMIVPAGVHVTVKPNIDARYTLTSCKILRSAVIQVK
;
A
#
# COMPACT_ATOMS: atom_id res chain seq x y z
N MET A 1 6.73 18.36 -6.79
CA MET A 1 5.26 18.14 -6.90
C MET A 1 4.84 16.73 -6.42
N ILE A 2 5.57 15.66 -6.74
CA ILE A 2 5.24 14.26 -6.34
C ILE A 2 5.24 14.04 -4.81
N ARG A 3 6.13 14.69 -4.05
CA ARG A 3 6.21 14.56 -2.57
C ARG A 3 4.94 14.97 -1.81
N GLN A 4 4.14 15.90 -2.34
CA GLN A 4 2.91 16.35 -1.67
C GLN A 4 1.72 15.41 -1.85
N PHE A 5 1.81 14.47 -2.80
CA PHE A 5 0.71 13.55 -3.10
C PHE A 5 0.50 12.46 -2.04
N PHE A 6 1.60 12.00 -1.45
CA PHE A 6 1.56 10.92 -0.47
C PHE A 6 1.43 11.40 0.98
N SER A 7 1.69 12.69 1.23
CA SER A 7 1.61 13.28 2.59
C SER A 7 0.19 13.46 3.13
N VAL A 8 -0.84 13.33 2.31
CA VAL A 8 -2.25 13.53 2.74
C VAL A 8 -2.81 12.32 3.48
N LEU A 9 -2.14 11.16 3.41
CA LEU A 9 -2.61 9.90 4.04
C LEU A 9 -2.01 9.62 5.43
N ILE A 10 -1.05 10.43 5.89
CA ILE A 10 -0.47 10.28 7.24
C ILE A 10 -1.03 11.40 8.14
N GLY A 11 -2.31 11.32 8.47
CA GLY A 11 -2.88 12.08 9.57
C GLY A 11 -2.33 11.57 10.89
N SER A 12 -1.57 12.40 11.60
CA SER A 12 -1.13 12.15 12.97
C SER A 12 -2.33 11.74 13.83
N PHE A 13 -2.27 10.59 14.47
CA PHE A 13 -3.26 10.13 15.44
C PHE A 13 -3.25 11.04 16.65
N VAL A 14 -4.01 12.12 16.61
CA VAL A 14 -4.39 12.89 17.80
C VAL A 14 -5.69 12.27 18.30
N VAL A 15 -5.61 11.56 19.41
CA VAL A 15 -6.78 10.98 20.08
C VAL A 15 -7.59 12.11 20.70
N THR A 16 -8.59 12.61 19.97
CA THR A 16 -9.73 13.32 20.57
C THR A 16 -10.73 12.25 21.01
N ALA A 17 -11.14 12.34 22.27
CA ALA A 17 -12.16 11.44 22.85
C ALA A 17 -13.52 11.67 22.18
N SER A 18 -13.70 11.08 21.00
CA SER A 18 -15.04 10.89 20.42
C SER A 18 -15.73 9.79 21.21
N MET A 19 -17.00 9.96 21.54
CA MET A 19 -17.82 8.93 22.18
C MET A 19 -17.65 7.64 21.36
N MET A 20 -16.99 6.64 21.94
CA MET A 20 -16.79 5.34 21.29
C MET A 20 -18.15 4.69 21.14
N HIS A 21 -18.67 4.67 19.93
CA HIS A 21 -19.86 3.86 19.61
C HIS A 21 -19.40 2.40 19.57
N ALA A 22 -19.89 1.60 20.51
CA ALA A 22 -19.64 0.16 20.48
C ALA A 22 -20.52 -0.47 19.40
N LEU A 23 -19.94 -1.28 18.52
CA LEU A 23 -20.70 -2.06 17.55
C LEU A 23 -21.73 -2.94 18.26
N THR A 24 -22.93 -3.04 17.70
CA THR A 24 -23.92 -4.02 18.12
C THR A 24 -23.42 -5.44 17.90
N PRO A 25 -23.95 -6.46 18.59
CA PRO A 25 -23.58 -7.86 18.35
C PRO A 25 -23.72 -8.30 16.89
N ALA A 26 -24.73 -7.77 16.17
CA ALA A 26 -24.96 -8.06 14.77
C ALA A 26 -23.88 -7.41 13.87
N GLU A 27 -23.52 -6.13 14.11
CA GLU A 27 -22.46 -5.44 13.38
C GLU A 27 -21.09 -6.07 13.66
N LYS A 28 -20.83 -6.46 14.91
CA LYS A 28 -19.60 -7.18 15.26
C LYS A 28 -19.46 -8.48 14.47
N LYS A 29 -20.53 -9.28 14.37
CA LYS A 29 -20.53 -10.49 13.56
C LYS A 29 -20.19 -10.20 12.10
N ILE A 30 -20.79 -9.17 11.50
CA ILE A 30 -20.50 -8.74 10.12
C ILE A 30 -19.03 -8.32 9.97
N ALA A 31 -18.50 -7.54 10.92
CA ALA A 31 -17.09 -7.12 10.90
C ALA A 31 -16.13 -8.31 10.97
N ASP A 32 -16.39 -9.27 11.87
CA ASP A 32 -15.56 -10.46 12.04
C ASP A 32 -15.60 -11.37 10.80
N GLU A 33 -16.77 -11.57 10.21
CA GLU A 33 -16.92 -12.29 8.94
C GLU A 33 -16.16 -11.59 7.80
N ALA A 34 -16.28 -10.25 7.69
CA ALA A 34 -15.56 -9.48 6.70
C ALA A 34 -14.04 -9.60 6.87
N ARG A 35 -13.52 -9.45 8.09
CA ARG A 35 -12.09 -9.59 8.40
C ARG A 35 -11.55 -10.96 8.02
N SER A 36 -12.31 -12.01 8.29
CA SER A 36 -11.92 -13.40 8.02
C SER A 36 -11.76 -13.72 6.53
N ARG A 37 -12.29 -12.89 5.63
CA ARG A 37 -12.16 -13.08 4.18
C ARG A 37 -10.80 -12.69 3.65
N TYR A 38 -10.07 -11.81 4.35
CA TYR A 38 -8.80 -11.26 3.89
C TYR A 38 -7.61 -11.96 4.48
N TYR A 39 -6.59 -12.16 3.65
CA TYR A 39 -5.30 -12.62 4.11
C TYR A 39 -4.67 -11.57 5.02
N ASN A 40 -4.24 -11.99 6.21
CA ASN A 40 -3.65 -11.13 7.23
C ASN A 40 -2.25 -11.61 7.56
N LEU A 41 -1.25 -10.84 7.16
CA LEU A 41 0.17 -11.14 7.40
C LEU A 41 0.53 -11.11 8.88
N GLN A 42 -0.02 -10.16 9.63
CA GLN A 42 0.25 -10.07 11.07
C GLN A 42 -0.24 -11.32 11.80
N ALA A 43 -1.44 -11.80 11.50
CA ALA A 43 -1.97 -13.03 12.08
C ALA A 43 -1.14 -14.28 11.72
N SER A 44 -0.34 -14.21 10.65
CA SER A 44 0.59 -15.25 10.22
C SER A 44 1.96 -15.20 10.94
N GLY A 45 2.13 -14.31 11.92
CA GLY A 45 3.39 -14.15 12.68
C GLY A 45 4.47 -13.34 11.92
N PHE A 46 4.08 -12.45 11.03
CA PHE A 46 5.01 -11.57 10.31
C PHE A 46 5.67 -10.56 11.26
N GLU A 47 6.99 -10.44 11.20
CA GLU A 47 7.76 -9.43 11.94
C GLU A 47 8.40 -8.40 11.01
N SER A 48 9.02 -8.84 9.93
CA SER A 48 9.55 -7.91 8.93
C SER A 48 9.81 -8.59 7.59
N LEU A 49 9.82 -7.77 6.53
CA LEU A 49 10.29 -8.12 5.19
C LEU A 49 11.39 -7.16 4.80
N THR A 50 12.48 -7.67 4.23
CA THR A 50 13.56 -6.87 3.64
C THR A 50 13.85 -7.40 2.26
N CYS A 51 13.80 -6.54 1.22
CA CYS A 51 14.06 -6.89 -0.17
C CYS A 51 15.00 -5.87 -0.82
N ASP A 52 15.81 -6.33 -1.74
CA ASP A 52 16.46 -5.44 -2.71
C ASP A 52 15.44 -5.05 -3.79
N VAL A 53 15.49 -3.78 -4.24
CA VAL A 53 14.58 -3.23 -5.27
C VAL A 53 15.34 -3.02 -6.56
N SER A 54 14.89 -3.67 -7.62
CA SER A 54 15.40 -3.50 -8.98
C SER A 54 14.39 -2.75 -9.84
N TYR A 55 14.83 -1.71 -10.55
CA TYR A 55 13.99 -0.88 -11.40
C TYR A 55 14.16 -1.26 -12.87
N ASP A 56 13.05 -1.27 -13.61
CA ASP A 56 13.13 -1.34 -15.08
C ASP A 56 13.42 0.06 -15.65
N LEU A 57 14.69 0.33 -15.92
CA LEU A 57 15.15 1.60 -16.48
C LEU A 57 14.77 1.80 -17.96
N ASN A 58 14.09 0.82 -18.58
CA ASN A 58 13.53 0.94 -19.93
C ASN A 58 12.05 1.33 -19.91
N SER A 59 11.41 1.24 -18.75
CA SER A 59 10.03 1.71 -18.57
C SER A 59 9.97 3.24 -18.52
N ALA A 60 8.84 3.84 -18.87
CA ALA A 60 8.60 5.27 -18.67
C ALA A 60 8.47 5.57 -17.16
N PRO A 61 9.05 6.65 -16.62
CA PRO A 61 9.67 7.80 -17.30
C PRO A 61 11.17 7.63 -17.55
N PHE A 62 11.76 6.44 -17.36
CA PHE A 62 13.21 6.23 -17.36
C PHE A 62 13.78 5.93 -18.75
N SER A 63 12.94 5.53 -19.71
CA SER A 63 13.41 5.12 -21.06
C SER A 63 14.18 6.20 -21.79
N GLY A 64 13.84 7.48 -21.61
CA GLY A 64 14.48 8.65 -22.22
C GLY A 64 15.75 9.14 -21.51
N LEU A 65 16.20 8.50 -20.43
CA LEU A 65 17.41 8.91 -19.70
C LEU A 65 18.68 8.64 -20.51
N PRO A 66 19.73 9.51 -20.41
CA PRO A 66 21.05 9.25 -20.98
C PRO A 66 21.63 7.92 -20.50
N SER A 67 22.40 7.24 -21.36
CA SER A 67 22.99 5.93 -21.04
C SER A 67 23.89 5.99 -19.80
N SER A 68 24.69 7.04 -19.65
CA SER A 68 25.57 7.25 -18.48
C SER A 68 24.77 7.36 -17.16
N LEU A 69 23.58 7.98 -17.22
CA LEU A 69 22.71 8.10 -16.05
C LEU A 69 22.03 6.75 -15.73
N LYS A 70 21.59 6.01 -16.76
CA LYS A 70 21.06 4.65 -16.57
C LYS A 70 22.10 3.71 -15.97
N GLU A 71 23.35 3.77 -16.45
CA GLU A 71 24.45 3.01 -15.88
C GLU A 71 24.67 3.34 -14.41
N SER A 72 24.72 4.64 -14.07
CA SER A 72 24.86 5.10 -12.68
C SER A 72 23.70 4.61 -11.79
N LEU A 73 22.47 4.64 -12.29
CA LEU A 73 21.28 4.16 -11.56
C LEU A 73 21.27 2.63 -11.43
N SER A 74 21.80 1.89 -12.40
CA SER A 74 21.91 0.42 -12.32
C SER A 74 22.87 -0.05 -11.22
N LEU A 75 23.81 0.80 -10.83
CA LEU A 75 24.75 0.55 -9.72
C LEU A 75 24.17 0.97 -8.36
N ALA A 76 23.03 1.67 -8.33
CA ALA A 76 22.40 2.09 -7.09
C ALA A 76 21.88 0.89 -6.32
N ARG A 77 22.06 0.91 -5.00
CA ARG A 77 21.45 -0.06 -4.10
C ARG A 77 20.22 0.56 -3.46
N VAL A 78 19.07 -0.08 -3.66
CA VAL A 78 17.81 0.30 -3.03
C VAL A 78 17.26 -0.89 -2.27
N THR A 79 16.91 -0.67 -1.02
CA THR A 79 16.37 -1.72 -0.14
C THR A 79 15.06 -1.24 0.45
N LEU A 80 14.02 -2.02 0.27
CA LEU A 80 12.73 -1.88 0.95
C LEU A 80 12.75 -2.72 2.22
N LYS A 81 12.41 -2.11 3.35
CA LYS A 81 12.16 -2.81 4.61
C LYS A 81 10.74 -2.50 5.08
N ILE A 82 9.98 -3.52 5.43
CA ILE A 82 8.64 -3.41 6.02
C ILE A 82 8.72 -4.00 7.43
N ASN A 83 8.25 -3.25 8.44
CA ASN A 83 8.30 -3.68 9.84
C ASN A 83 7.05 -4.49 10.24
N ASP A 84 6.96 -4.89 11.51
CA ASP A 84 5.86 -5.63 12.15
C ASP A 84 4.50 -4.91 12.14
N ARG A 85 4.49 -3.62 11.80
CA ARG A 85 3.28 -2.80 11.62
C ARG A 85 2.92 -2.58 10.15
N GLY A 86 3.65 -3.22 9.22
CA GLY A 86 3.48 -3.02 7.80
C GLY A 86 4.05 -1.70 7.28
N ILE A 87 4.76 -0.91 8.11
CA ILE A 87 5.29 0.40 7.74
C ILE A 87 6.56 0.24 6.89
N PRO A 88 6.60 0.79 5.67
CA PRO A 88 7.74 0.70 4.78
C PRO A 88 8.83 1.72 5.13
N THR A 89 10.06 1.34 4.87
CA THR A 89 11.23 2.23 4.84
C THR A 89 12.05 1.90 3.62
N VAL A 90 12.37 2.89 2.79
CA VAL A 90 13.21 2.74 1.60
C VAL A 90 14.57 3.36 1.86
N ASN A 91 15.61 2.52 1.90
CA ASN A 91 17.00 2.95 1.96
C ASN A 91 17.59 2.92 0.56
N LYS A 92 18.39 3.94 0.24
CA LYS A 92 19.01 4.11 -1.07
C LYS A 92 20.43 4.58 -0.94
N GLN A 93 21.31 4.04 -1.79
CA GLN A 93 22.71 4.38 -1.81
C GLN A 93 23.22 4.36 -3.25
N LEU A 94 23.89 5.43 -3.65
CA LEU A 94 24.69 5.47 -4.87
C LEU A 94 26.15 5.14 -4.52
N PRO A 95 26.87 4.40 -5.37
CA PRO A 95 28.27 4.15 -5.16
C PRO A 95 29.10 5.45 -5.32
N THR A 96 30.15 5.57 -4.54
CA THR A 96 31.08 6.73 -4.59
C THR A 96 31.90 6.83 -5.87
N SER A 97 31.88 5.78 -6.71
CA SER A 97 32.58 5.72 -8.00
C SER A 97 31.87 6.48 -9.12
N ILE A 98 30.66 6.99 -8.90
CA ILE A 98 29.92 7.77 -9.90
C ILE A 98 30.61 9.13 -10.09
N GLN A 99 30.76 9.54 -11.35
CA GLN A 99 31.35 10.83 -11.69
C GLN A 99 30.53 11.98 -11.11
N LYS A 100 31.21 13.01 -10.60
CA LYS A 100 30.58 14.12 -9.88
C LYS A 100 29.47 14.81 -10.69
N ASP A 101 29.63 14.99 -11.97
CA ASP A 101 28.68 15.68 -12.85
C ASP A 101 27.39 14.88 -13.05
N THR A 102 27.43 13.55 -12.89
CA THR A 102 26.28 12.67 -13.01
C THR A 102 25.66 12.36 -11.65
N PHE A 103 26.39 12.55 -10.56
CA PHE A 103 25.99 12.18 -9.21
C PHE A 103 24.71 12.90 -8.75
N ASP A 104 24.62 14.20 -8.97
CA ASP A 104 23.45 14.99 -8.55
C ASP A 104 22.20 14.59 -9.32
N GLN A 105 22.32 14.36 -10.63
CA GLN A 105 21.21 13.90 -11.46
C GLN A 105 20.78 12.48 -11.07
N ALA A 106 21.73 11.58 -10.84
CA ALA A 106 21.46 10.22 -10.37
C ALA A 106 20.76 10.24 -9.00
N THR A 107 21.20 11.11 -8.08
CA THR A 107 20.57 11.28 -6.77
C THR A 107 19.12 11.77 -6.89
N GLN A 108 18.86 12.77 -7.72
CA GLN A 108 17.50 13.28 -7.94
C GLN A 108 16.59 12.19 -8.52
N MET A 109 17.07 11.47 -9.55
CA MET A 109 16.29 10.41 -10.18
C MET A 109 16.04 9.25 -9.21
N LEU A 110 17.06 8.84 -8.44
CA LEU A 110 16.91 7.81 -7.42
C LEU A 110 15.91 8.22 -6.33
N ASN A 111 15.82 9.51 -5.99
CA ASN A 111 14.80 10.03 -5.09
C ASN A 111 13.39 9.87 -5.67
N VAL A 112 13.19 10.16 -6.96
CA VAL A 112 11.90 9.96 -7.64
C VAL A 112 11.51 8.49 -7.64
N MET A 113 12.43 7.62 -8.07
CA MET A 113 12.23 6.16 -8.12
C MET A 113 11.85 5.61 -6.75
N SER A 114 12.61 5.97 -5.72
CA SER A 114 12.36 5.51 -4.34
C SER A 114 11.03 6.01 -3.79
N SER A 115 10.63 7.24 -4.14
CA SER A 115 9.33 7.80 -3.72
C SER A 115 8.14 7.06 -4.34
N LEU A 116 8.27 6.54 -5.55
CA LEU A 116 7.23 5.69 -6.16
C LEU A 116 7.06 4.37 -5.39
N VAL A 117 8.18 3.71 -5.04
CA VAL A 117 8.16 2.50 -4.21
C VAL A 117 7.53 2.79 -2.85
N GLU A 118 8.04 3.81 -2.16
CA GLU A 118 7.57 4.20 -0.83
C GLU A 118 6.06 4.51 -0.85
N GLY A 119 5.60 5.25 -1.86
CA GLY A 119 4.20 5.62 -2.00
C GLY A 119 3.25 4.43 -2.12
N VAL A 120 3.60 3.42 -2.91
CA VAL A 120 2.81 2.19 -3.01
C VAL A 120 2.73 1.48 -1.67
N PHE A 121 3.88 1.29 -1.02
CA PHE A 121 3.95 0.55 0.24
C PHE A 121 3.43 1.33 1.45
N GLN A 122 3.29 2.67 1.40
CA GLN A 122 2.60 3.45 2.44
C GLN A 122 1.10 3.12 2.54
N THR A 123 0.48 2.69 1.47
CA THR A 123 -0.93 2.28 1.49
C THR A 123 -1.13 0.79 1.84
N TRP A 124 -0.05 0.01 1.79
CA TRP A 124 -0.09 -1.44 1.99
C TRP A 124 -0.51 -1.89 3.41
N PRO A 125 -0.15 -1.17 4.51
CA PRO A 125 -0.58 -1.56 5.86
C PRO A 125 -2.10 -1.73 5.98
N THR A 126 -2.86 -0.81 5.41
CA THR A 126 -4.33 -0.80 5.52
C THR A 126 -5.05 -1.68 4.49
N LYS A 127 -4.35 -2.23 3.51
CA LYS A 127 -4.97 -2.99 2.41
C LYS A 127 -4.41 -4.41 2.30
N GLY A 128 -3.09 -4.55 2.35
CA GLY A 128 -2.39 -5.81 2.14
C GLY A 128 -1.85 -6.47 3.40
N PHE A 129 -1.61 -5.71 4.47
CA PHE A 129 -1.04 -6.22 5.71
C PHE A 129 -2.13 -6.67 6.70
N PHE A 130 -3.11 -5.81 6.98
CA PHE A 130 -4.25 -6.11 7.87
C PHE A 130 -5.53 -6.46 7.11
N GLY A 131 -5.60 -6.15 5.82
CA GLY A 131 -6.85 -6.11 5.06
C GLY A 131 -7.56 -4.77 5.20
N PRO A 132 -8.61 -4.52 4.38
CA PRO A 132 -9.28 -3.22 4.31
C PRO A 132 -10.17 -2.93 5.52
N ILE A 133 -10.68 -3.97 6.19
CA ILE A 133 -11.54 -3.81 7.37
C ILE A 133 -10.65 -3.73 8.60
N PRO A 134 -10.72 -2.63 9.39
CA PRO A 134 -9.85 -2.43 10.54
C PRO A 134 -9.93 -3.57 11.55
N PRO A 135 -8.81 -3.93 12.21
CA PRO A 135 -8.77 -5.05 13.15
C PRO A 135 -9.53 -4.79 14.45
N PHE A 136 -9.75 -3.53 14.83
CA PHE A 136 -10.41 -3.17 16.08
C PHE A 136 -11.79 -2.56 15.85
N ASP A 137 -12.77 -2.97 16.66
CA ASP A 137 -14.16 -2.53 16.55
C ASP A 137 -14.34 -1.03 16.77
N ASN A 138 -13.53 -0.42 17.65
CA ASN A 138 -13.55 1.02 17.92
C ASN A 138 -13.09 1.89 16.73
N GLN A 139 -12.55 1.27 15.68
CA GLN A 139 -12.20 1.94 14.42
C GLN A 139 -13.38 1.97 13.43
N ILE A 140 -14.52 1.38 13.76
CA ILE A 140 -15.72 1.34 12.94
C ILE A 140 -16.83 2.11 13.67
N ASN A 141 -17.35 3.17 13.03
CA ASN A 141 -18.47 3.95 13.56
C ASN A 141 -19.81 3.23 13.37
N ALA A 142 -20.01 2.65 12.20
CA ALA A 142 -21.27 1.97 11.84
C ALA A 142 -21.06 1.01 10.67
N ILE A 143 -21.94 0.02 10.58
CA ILE A 143 -22.04 -0.89 9.45
C ILE A 143 -23.45 -0.83 8.90
N LYS A 144 -23.60 -0.51 7.61
CA LYS A 144 -24.90 -0.45 6.92
C LYS A 144 -25.01 -1.60 5.92
N THR A 145 -26.08 -2.37 6.00
CA THR A 145 -26.43 -3.36 4.98
C THR A 145 -27.12 -2.66 3.82
N THR A 146 -26.74 -2.97 2.60
CA THR A 146 -27.34 -2.48 1.35
C THR A 146 -27.74 -3.65 0.46
N PRO A 147 -28.54 -3.44 -0.59
CA PRO A 147 -28.87 -4.50 -1.55
C PRO A 147 -27.63 -5.11 -2.24
N GLU A 148 -26.57 -4.33 -2.41
CA GLU A 148 -25.32 -4.73 -3.06
C GLU A 148 -24.34 -5.44 -2.11
N GLY A 149 -24.41 -5.15 -0.79
CA GLY A 149 -23.49 -5.67 0.22
C GLY A 149 -23.46 -4.82 1.48
N TYR A 150 -22.27 -4.38 1.91
CA TYR A 150 -22.07 -3.66 3.16
C TYR A 150 -21.30 -2.37 2.97
N VAL A 151 -21.57 -1.38 3.84
CA VAL A 151 -20.82 -0.12 3.92
C VAL A 151 -20.31 0.01 5.36
N PHE A 152 -18.99 0.00 5.50
CA PHE A 152 -18.29 0.25 6.76
C PHE A 152 -17.93 1.74 6.81
N ASP A 153 -18.42 2.43 7.83
CA ASP A 153 -18.06 3.81 8.14
C ASP A 153 -16.95 3.78 9.19
N LEU A 154 -15.77 4.27 8.83
CA LEU A 154 -14.59 4.16 9.69
C LEU A 154 -14.38 5.43 10.52
N ASN A 155 -14.02 5.22 11.78
CA ASN A 155 -13.60 6.28 12.70
C ASN A 155 -12.16 6.71 12.42
N VAL A 156 -11.99 7.57 11.41
CA VAL A 156 -10.69 8.17 11.07
C VAL A 156 -10.72 9.65 11.43
N PRO A 157 -9.88 10.13 12.37
CA PRO A 157 -9.85 11.52 12.76
C PRO A 157 -9.64 12.47 11.56
N GLY A 158 -10.53 13.43 11.42
CA GLY A 158 -10.44 14.50 10.41
C GLY A 158 -10.82 14.12 8.98
N ALA A 159 -11.10 12.84 8.70
CA ALA A 159 -11.51 12.42 7.36
C ALA A 159 -12.42 11.19 7.43
N PRO A 160 -13.73 11.29 7.13
CA PRO A 160 -14.58 10.11 7.04
C PRO A 160 -14.10 9.20 5.92
N VAL A 161 -13.95 7.91 6.24
CA VAL A 161 -13.60 6.86 5.28
C VAL A 161 -14.73 5.86 5.21
N LEU A 162 -15.24 5.62 4.00
CA LEU A 162 -16.28 4.64 3.74
C LEU A 162 -15.69 3.50 2.91
N ILE A 163 -15.83 2.27 3.40
CA ILE A 163 -15.48 1.06 2.65
C ILE A 163 -16.77 0.37 2.22
N ARG A 164 -16.91 0.15 0.91
CA ARG A 164 -18.01 -0.62 0.32
C ARG A 164 -17.52 -2.00 -0.05
N THR A 165 -18.30 -3.00 0.32
CA THR A 165 -18.06 -4.40 -0.08
C THR A 165 -19.28 -4.95 -0.79
N ASP A 166 -19.09 -6.02 -1.55
CA ASP A 166 -20.18 -6.85 -2.02
C ASP A 166 -20.73 -7.76 -0.87
N LYS A 167 -21.69 -8.64 -1.20
CA LYS A 167 -22.29 -9.60 -0.26
C LYS A 167 -21.30 -10.67 0.24
N ASN A 168 -20.19 -10.88 -0.48
CA ASN A 168 -19.13 -11.80 -0.11
C ASN A 168 -17.98 -11.10 0.63
N PHE A 169 -18.20 -9.85 1.03
CA PHE A 169 -17.23 -8.97 1.69
C PHE A 169 -16.00 -8.59 0.83
N VAL A 170 -16.06 -8.76 -0.50
CA VAL A 170 -15.00 -8.26 -1.37
C VAL A 170 -15.12 -6.75 -1.48
N THR A 171 -14.06 -6.01 -1.14
CA THR A 171 -14.06 -4.55 -1.22
C THR A 171 -14.19 -4.11 -2.68
N THR A 172 -15.18 -3.28 -2.94
CA THR A 172 -15.46 -2.73 -4.28
C THR A 172 -15.02 -1.28 -4.41
N GLN A 173 -15.01 -0.55 -3.28
CA GLN A 173 -14.68 0.87 -3.28
C GLN A 173 -14.26 1.34 -1.88
N ILE A 174 -13.28 2.23 -1.82
CA ILE A 174 -12.94 3.03 -0.64
C ILE A 174 -13.09 4.51 -1.00
N THR A 175 -13.79 5.28 -0.18
CA THR A 175 -13.99 6.72 -0.37
C THR A 175 -13.47 7.44 0.87
N SER A 176 -12.61 8.44 0.68
CA SER A 176 -12.02 9.22 1.76
C SER A 176 -11.99 10.72 1.46
N VAL A 177 -11.64 11.53 2.48
CA VAL A 177 -11.46 12.99 2.36
C VAL A 177 -12.68 13.68 1.76
N GLY A 178 -13.86 13.42 2.34
CA GLY A 178 -15.11 14.04 1.87
C GLY A 178 -15.50 13.65 0.44
N GLY A 179 -15.12 12.47 -0.03
CA GLY A 179 -15.40 11.99 -1.39
C GLY A 179 -14.41 12.46 -2.45
N ARG A 180 -13.32 13.15 -2.06
CA ARG A 180 -12.29 13.63 -3.00
C ARG A 180 -11.32 12.56 -3.48
N VAL A 181 -11.15 11.48 -2.70
CA VAL A 181 -10.35 10.32 -3.10
C VAL A 181 -11.27 9.12 -3.23
N LEU A 182 -11.29 8.54 -4.42
CA LEU A 182 -12.01 7.32 -4.75
C LEU A 182 -10.98 6.25 -5.09
N GLU A 183 -11.02 5.14 -4.35
CA GLU A 183 -10.12 4.02 -4.60
C GLU A 183 -10.92 2.78 -4.98
N LYS A 184 -10.40 2.03 -5.94
CA LYS A 184 -10.85 0.71 -6.32
C LYS A 184 -9.74 -0.28 -6.00
N THR A 185 -9.89 -1.00 -4.90
CA THR A 185 -8.92 -2.02 -4.48
C THR A 185 -9.12 -3.31 -5.26
N ILE A 186 -8.03 -4.00 -5.57
CA ILE A 186 -8.04 -5.27 -6.29
C ILE A 186 -7.52 -6.35 -5.35
N TYR A 187 -8.32 -7.40 -5.16
CA TYR A 187 -7.98 -8.56 -4.37
C TYR A 187 -8.08 -9.82 -5.21
N SER A 188 -7.09 -10.69 -5.09
CA SER A 188 -7.08 -12.00 -5.75
C SER A 188 -7.32 -13.11 -4.72
N PRO A 189 -8.14 -14.13 -5.07
CA PRO A 189 -8.36 -15.27 -4.17
C PRO A 189 -7.11 -16.11 -4.02
N SER A 190 -6.88 -16.63 -2.81
CA SER A 190 -5.87 -17.63 -2.48
C SER A 190 -6.43 -18.68 -1.52
N ASP A 191 -5.67 -19.71 -1.24
CA ASP A 191 -5.95 -20.71 -0.19
C ASP A 191 -5.99 -20.12 1.23
N LYS A 192 -5.43 -18.90 1.41
CA LYS A 192 -5.36 -18.17 2.68
C LYS A 192 -6.33 -17.00 2.79
N GLY A 193 -7.21 -16.82 1.81
CA GLY A 193 -8.16 -15.72 1.72
C GLY A 193 -7.83 -14.73 0.59
N LEU A 194 -8.47 -13.58 0.62
CA LEU A 194 -8.30 -12.52 -0.37
C LEU A 194 -6.98 -11.79 -0.15
N VAL A 195 -6.09 -11.84 -1.13
CA VAL A 195 -4.78 -11.17 -1.13
C VAL A 195 -4.88 -9.88 -1.92
N PHE A 196 -4.39 -8.80 -1.34
CA PHE A 196 -4.33 -7.51 -2.02
C PHE A 196 -3.30 -7.53 -3.16
N THR A 197 -3.75 -7.24 -4.37
CA THR A 197 -2.92 -7.29 -5.59
C THR A 197 -2.93 -5.99 -6.39
N GLY A 198 -3.59 -4.94 -5.93
CA GLY A 198 -3.54 -3.67 -6.62
C GLY A 198 -4.57 -2.65 -6.15
N ASN A 199 -4.43 -1.44 -6.65
CA ASN A 199 -5.32 -0.33 -6.35
C ASN A 199 -5.35 0.67 -7.50
N GLY A 200 -6.55 1.10 -7.88
CA GLY A 200 -6.76 2.28 -8.71
C GLY A 200 -7.26 3.42 -7.82
N ALA A 201 -6.63 4.57 -7.86
CA ALA A 201 -7.03 5.75 -7.11
C ALA A 201 -7.26 6.94 -8.02
N LEU A 202 -8.41 7.59 -7.84
CA LEU A 202 -8.75 8.85 -8.48
C LEU A 202 -8.80 9.94 -7.40
N SER A 203 -7.91 10.92 -7.50
CA SER A 203 -7.93 12.10 -6.62
C SER A 203 -8.46 13.31 -7.38
N LYS A 204 -9.52 13.92 -6.85
CA LYS A 204 -10.10 15.18 -7.37
C LYS A 204 -9.68 16.32 -6.47
N ARG A 205 -8.97 17.31 -7.02
CA ARG A 205 -8.69 18.58 -6.38
C ARG A 205 -9.51 19.68 -7.04
N ASP A 206 -9.99 20.65 -6.25
CA ASP A 206 -11.03 21.61 -6.65
C ASP A 206 -10.69 22.47 -7.89
N ALA A 207 -9.43 22.61 -8.28
CA ALA A 207 -8.99 23.45 -9.42
C ALA A 207 -7.99 22.75 -10.36
N GLU A 208 -7.65 21.50 -10.13
CA GLU A 208 -6.64 20.75 -10.89
C GLU A 208 -7.29 19.60 -11.65
N ALA A 209 -6.65 19.17 -12.73
CA ALA A 209 -7.04 17.93 -13.40
C ALA A 209 -6.97 16.76 -12.42
N PRO A 210 -7.95 15.85 -12.44
CA PRO A 210 -7.93 14.68 -11.57
C PRO A 210 -6.67 13.85 -11.83
N ILE A 211 -6.04 13.38 -10.76
CA ILE A 211 -4.87 12.51 -10.86
C ILE A 211 -5.36 11.08 -10.68
N GLU A 212 -5.02 10.25 -11.65
CA GLU A 212 -5.32 8.83 -11.66
C GLU A 212 -4.01 8.06 -11.43
N VAL A 213 -4.00 7.25 -10.38
CA VAL A 213 -2.88 6.37 -10.02
C VAL A 213 -3.39 4.95 -9.98
N ASP A 214 -2.80 4.08 -10.78
CA ASP A 214 -3.04 2.65 -10.73
C ASP A 214 -1.75 1.93 -10.37
N TYR A 215 -1.83 0.91 -9.51
CA TYR A 215 -0.72 0.02 -9.30
C TYR A 215 -1.16 -1.42 -9.13
N HIS A 216 -0.30 -2.32 -9.58
CA HIS A 216 -0.47 -3.76 -9.51
C HIS A 216 0.70 -4.36 -8.75
N LEU A 217 0.41 -5.30 -7.86
CA LEU A 217 1.40 -6.04 -7.09
C LEU A 217 1.48 -7.47 -7.61
N ASP A 218 2.67 -7.87 -8.04
CA ASP A 218 3.01 -9.28 -8.15
C ASP A 218 3.28 -9.84 -6.75
N THR A 219 2.90 -11.07 -6.51
CA THR A 219 3.08 -11.72 -5.21
C THR A 219 3.93 -12.98 -5.31
N GLN A 220 4.61 -13.33 -4.22
CA GLN A 220 5.38 -14.55 -4.06
C GLN A 220 5.10 -15.19 -2.69
N VAL A 221 5.41 -16.46 -2.58
CA VAL A 221 5.33 -17.16 -1.29
C VAL A 221 6.74 -17.28 -0.74
N LEU A 222 6.97 -16.71 0.46
CA LEU A 222 8.21 -16.83 1.22
C LEU A 222 7.87 -17.39 2.61
N ASP A 223 8.51 -18.46 3.00
CA ASP A 223 8.29 -19.14 4.29
C ASP A 223 6.79 -19.36 4.60
N GLY A 224 6.01 -19.68 3.56
CA GLY A 224 4.58 -19.89 3.65
C GLY A 224 3.75 -18.60 3.77
N MET A 225 4.33 -17.42 3.69
CA MET A 225 3.62 -16.13 3.65
C MET A 225 3.53 -15.59 2.22
N ILE A 226 2.38 -15.01 1.87
CA ILE A 226 2.19 -14.33 0.59
C ILE A 226 2.63 -12.87 0.77
N VAL A 227 3.68 -12.48 0.05
CA VAL A 227 4.29 -11.14 0.13
C VAL A 227 4.48 -10.56 -1.28
N PRO A 228 4.66 -9.24 -1.42
CA PRO A 228 4.95 -8.63 -2.71
C PRO A 228 6.24 -9.17 -3.34
N ALA A 229 6.23 -9.33 -4.67
CA ALA A 229 7.37 -9.72 -5.49
C ALA A 229 7.77 -8.62 -6.48
N GLY A 230 6.83 -7.79 -6.87
CA GLY A 230 7.05 -6.69 -7.80
C GLY A 230 5.89 -5.72 -7.79
N VAL A 231 6.09 -4.59 -8.44
CA VAL A 231 5.06 -3.55 -8.58
C VAL A 231 5.13 -2.93 -9.96
N HIS A 232 3.96 -2.74 -10.55
CA HIS A 232 3.76 -1.92 -11.73
C HIS A 232 2.91 -0.72 -11.33
N VAL A 233 3.41 0.49 -11.52
CA VAL A 233 2.74 1.77 -11.17
C VAL A 233 2.50 2.57 -12.43
N THR A 234 1.26 2.98 -12.64
CA THR A 234 0.88 3.92 -13.67
C THR A 234 0.33 5.20 -13.01
N VAL A 235 0.86 6.37 -13.37
CA VAL A 235 0.28 7.66 -13.00
C VAL A 235 0.05 8.44 -14.28
N LYS A 236 -1.20 8.68 -14.60
CA LYS A 236 -1.54 9.41 -15.83
C LYS A 236 -1.20 10.89 -15.70
N PRO A 237 -0.64 11.52 -16.77
CA PRO A 237 -0.44 10.92 -18.10
C PRO A 237 0.95 10.28 -18.33
N ASN A 238 1.92 10.37 -17.43
CA ASN A 238 3.34 10.27 -17.81
C ASN A 238 4.18 9.23 -17.06
N ILE A 239 3.63 8.47 -16.14
CA ILE A 239 4.42 7.46 -15.39
C ILE A 239 3.86 6.07 -15.68
N ASP A 240 4.73 5.19 -16.14
CA ASP A 240 4.50 3.74 -16.25
C ASP A 240 5.80 3.06 -15.79
N ALA A 241 5.92 2.81 -14.49
CA ALA A 241 7.14 2.34 -13.87
C ALA A 241 6.97 0.92 -13.33
N ARG A 242 8.01 0.10 -13.52
CA ARG A 242 8.05 -1.28 -13.01
C ARG A 242 9.27 -1.49 -12.14
N TYR A 243 9.08 -2.23 -11.06
CA TYR A 243 10.17 -2.67 -10.21
C TYR A 243 9.87 -4.05 -9.63
N THR A 244 10.97 -4.77 -9.40
CA THR A 244 10.96 -6.15 -8.88
C THR A 244 11.62 -6.15 -7.50
N LEU A 245 11.05 -6.91 -6.58
CA LEU A 245 11.60 -7.17 -5.26
C LEU A 245 12.38 -8.48 -5.30
N THR A 246 13.69 -8.40 -5.04
CA THR A 246 14.60 -9.55 -5.11
C THR A 246 15.31 -9.76 -3.78
N SER A 247 15.97 -10.89 -3.61
CA SER A 247 16.73 -11.23 -2.39
C SER A 247 15.93 -11.03 -1.10
N CYS A 248 14.63 -11.24 -1.17
CA CYS A 248 13.72 -10.98 -0.06
C CYS A 248 14.00 -11.92 1.11
N LYS A 249 14.01 -11.34 2.32
CA LYS A 249 14.14 -12.07 3.59
C LYS A 249 12.99 -11.68 4.49
N ILE A 250 12.33 -12.68 5.07
CA ILE A 250 11.23 -12.51 6.01
C ILE A 250 11.69 -12.95 7.41
N LEU A 251 11.31 -12.17 8.44
CA LEU A 251 11.41 -12.59 9.83
C LEU A 251 10.02 -12.92 10.34
N ARG A 252 9.95 -13.96 11.16
CA ARG A 252 8.72 -14.47 11.77
C ARG A 252 8.90 -14.65 13.26
N SER A 253 7.91 -14.26 14.04
CA SER A 253 7.76 -14.78 15.39
C SER A 253 7.33 -16.24 15.36
N ALA A 254 7.79 -17.02 16.32
CA ALA A 254 7.23 -18.33 16.56
C ALA A 254 5.74 -18.16 16.89
N VAL A 255 4.86 -18.60 15.99
CA VAL A 255 3.42 -18.62 16.27
C VAL A 255 3.22 -19.62 17.41
N ILE A 256 3.03 -19.11 18.63
CA ILE A 256 2.61 -19.96 19.75
C ILE A 256 1.16 -20.35 19.42
N GLN A 257 0.99 -21.55 18.88
CA GLN A 257 -0.34 -22.16 18.81
C GLN A 257 -0.81 -22.39 20.26
N VAL A 258 -1.56 -21.44 20.78
CA VAL A 258 -2.35 -21.68 21.99
C VAL A 258 -3.45 -22.67 21.58
N LYS A 259 -3.26 -23.94 21.94
CA LYS A 259 -4.26 -24.99 21.79
C LYS A 259 -5.44 -24.71 22.72
#